data_cd6476a2e4182e5e5cfaca2efcf8f3c2
#
_entry.id   cd6476a2e4182e5e5cfaca2efcf8f3c2
#
_cell.length_a   1.000
_cell.length_b   1.000
_cell.length_c   1.000
_cell.angle_alpha   90.00
_cell.angle_beta   90.00
_cell.angle_gamma   90.00
#
_symmetry.space_group_name_H-M   'P 1'
#
loop_
_entity.id
_entity.type
_entity.pdbx_description
1 polymer ?
#
loop_
_entity_poly.entity_id
_entity_poly.type
_entity_poly.pdbx_seq_one_letter_code
_entity_poly.pdbx_strand_id
1 'polypeptide(L)' 'MTDADEKINRAALWLASQTVAQPHVIHTLREKFDITAVQAAKACTVANSFRGRASVE' A
#
# COMPACT_ATOMS: atom_id res chain seq x y z
N MET A 1 -18.18 2.67 0.91
CA MET A 1 -16.82 2.37 0.48
C MET A 1 -16.84 1.70 -0.87
N THR A 2 -15.96 2.10 -1.78
CA THR A 2 -15.92 1.53 -3.12
C THR A 2 -14.95 0.35 -3.15
N ASP A 3 -15.04 -0.45 -4.22
CA ASP A 3 -14.11 -1.55 -4.42
C ASP A 3 -12.67 -1.02 -4.50
N ALA A 4 -12.49 0.16 -5.08
CA ALA A 4 -11.16 0.75 -5.20
C ALA A 4 -10.58 1.06 -3.82
N ASP A 5 -11.40 1.64 -2.94
CA ASP A 5 -10.95 1.94 -1.58
C ASP A 5 -10.57 0.67 -0.84
N GLU A 6 -11.35 -0.37 -1.02
CA GLU A 6 -11.06 -1.64 -0.36
C GLU A 6 -9.75 -2.22 -0.85
N LYS A 7 -9.52 -2.17 -2.16
CA LYS A 7 -8.28 -2.66 -2.73
C LYS A 7 -7.08 -1.84 -2.24
N ILE A 8 -7.25 -0.54 -2.16
CA ILE A 8 -6.18 0.34 -1.67
C ILE A 8 -5.85 0.00 -0.22
N ASN A 9 -6.86 -0.21 0.61
CA ASN A 9 -6.64 -0.56 2.00
C ASN A 9 -5.93 -1.90 2.14
N ARG A 10 -6.33 -2.89 1.36
CA ARG A 10 -5.68 -4.19 1.39
C ARG A 10 -4.23 -4.10 0.95
N ALA A 11 -3.99 -3.34 -0.12
CA ALA A 11 -2.64 -3.14 -0.60
C ALA A 11 -1.78 -2.44 0.45
N ALA A 12 -2.35 -1.46 1.13
CA ALA A 12 -1.63 -0.73 2.18
C ALA A 12 -1.28 -1.64 3.35
N LEU A 13 -2.22 -2.48 3.76
CA LEU A 13 -1.97 -3.42 4.85
C LEU A 13 -0.89 -4.43 4.48
N TRP A 14 -0.98 -4.95 3.26
CA TRP A 14 0.04 -5.89 2.79
C TRP A 14 1.41 -5.22 2.77
N LEU A 15 1.47 -4.00 2.26
CA LEU A 15 2.71 -3.26 2.16
C LEU A 15 3.28 -2.93 3.54
N ALA A 16 2.41 -2.55 4.46
CA ALA A 16 2.85 -2.22 5.82
C ALA A 16 3.40 -3.43 6.56
N SER A 17 2.99 -4.63 6.17
CA SER A 17 3.48 -5.84 6.80
C SER A 17 4.84 -6.28 6.26
N GLN A 18 5.29 -5.67 5.17
CA GLN A 18 6.60 -6.00 4.61
C GLN A 18 7.71 -5.37 5.45
N THR A 19 8.75 -6.15 5.72
CA THR A 19 9.87 -5.65 6.50
C THR A 19 10.96 -5.04 5.62
N VAL A 20 10.95 -5.37 4.34
CA VAL A 20 11.96 -4.91 3.40
C VAL A 20 11.31 -4.09 2.30
N ALA A 21 11.85 -2.92 2.02
CA ALA A 21 11.34 -2.09 0.94
C ALA A 21 11.57 -2.78 -0.40
N GLN A 22 10.55 -2.76 -1.25
CA GLN A 22 10.64 -3.39 -2.56
C GLN A 22 10.90 -2.33 -3.63
N PRO A 23 11.84 -2.57 -4.55
CA PRO A 23 12.22 -1.56 -5.53
C PRO A 23 11.11 -1.21 -6.51
N HIS A 24 10.23 -2.14 -6.83
CA HIS A 24 9.16 -1.89 -7.78
C HIS A 24 7.79 -2.10 -7.13
N VAL A 25 7.59 -1.49 -5.99
CA VAL A 25 6.39 -1.73 -5.21
C VAL A 25 5.12 -1.29 -5.95
N ILE A 26 5.18 -0.17 -6.68
CA ILE A 26 4.01 0.29 -7.43
C ILE A 26 3.60 -0.75 -8.47
N HIS A 27 4.56 -1.26 -9.21
CA HIS A 27 4.30 -2.29 -10.21
C HIS A 27 3.74 -3.56 -9.56
N THR A 28 4.32 -3.95 -8.44
CA THR A 28 3.87 -5.13 -7.70
C THR A 28 2.44 -4.97 -7.24
N LEU A 29 2.10 -3.81 -6.69
CA LEU A 29 0.75 -3.56 -6.21
C LEU A 29 -0.26 -3.57 -7.35
N ARG A 30 0.12 -3.02 -8.50
CA ARG A 30 -0.77 -3.00 -9.65
C ARG A 30 -1.10 -4.42 -10.11
N GLU A 31 -0.12 -5.30 -10.14
CA GLU A 31 -0.32 -6.67 -10.57
C GLU A 31 -1.02 -7.51 -9.52
N LYS A 32 -0.60 -7.33 -8.28
CA LYS A 32 -1.10 -8.17 -7.20
C LYS A 32 -2.55 -7.84 -6.84
N PHE A 33 -2.88 -6.57 -6.82
CA PHE A 33 -4.22 -6.11 -6.40
C PHE A 33 -5.05 -5.56 -7.54
N ASP A 34 -4.50 -5.57 -8.76
CA ASP A 34 -5.23 -5.09 -9.95
C ASP A 34 -5.74 -3.66 -9.74
N ILE A 35 -4.85 -2.78 -9.32
CA ILE A 35 -5.16 -1.37 -9.11
C ILE A 35 -4.32 -0.51 -10.05
N THR A 36 -4.70 0.75 -10.20
CA THR A 36 -3.99 1.69 -11.06
C THR A 36 -2.74 2.21 -10.35
N ALA A 37 -1.86 2.86 -11.13
CA ALA A 37 -0.65 3.45 -10.57
C ALA A 37 -1.00 4.51 -9.51
N VAL A 38 -2.05 5.29 -9.75
CA VAL A 38 -2.48 6.32 -8.79
C VAL A 38 -2.95 5.66 -7.51
N GLN A 39 -3.72 4.58 -7.63
CA GLN A 39 -4.20 3.86 -6.46
C GLN A 39 -3.05 3.19 -5.71
N ALA A 40 -2.08 2.68 -6.43
CA ALA A 40 -0.91 2.06 -5.81
C ALA A 40 -0.10 3.11 -5.03
N ALA A 41 0.04 4.31 -5.59
CA ALA A 41 0.72 5.38 -4.89
C ALA A 41 -0.01 5.77 -3.61
N LYS A 42 -1.34 5.77 -3.68
CA LYS A 42 -2.17 6.07 -2.53
C LYS A 42 -1.99 4.99 -1.45
N ALA A 43 -1.93 3.75 -1.86
CA ALA A 43 -1.70 2.65 -0.92
C ALA A 43 -0.34 2.80 -0.23
N CYS A 44 0.68 3.23 -0.97
CA CYS A 44 1.99 3.48 -0.39
C CYS A 44 1.92 4.58 0.68
N THR A 45 1.17 5.64 0.42
CA THR A 45 1.00 6.73 1.36
C THR A 45 0.32 6.23 2.63
N VAL A 46 -0.73 5.44 2.47
CA VAL A 46 -1.45 4.89 3.62
C VAL A 46 -0.56 3.94 4.42
N ALA A 47 0.21 3.12 3.72
CA ALA A 47 1.12 2.19 4.38
C ALA A 47 2.19 2.94 5.18
N ASN A 48 2.70 4.03 4.63
CA ASN A 48 3.69 4.84 5.33
C ASN A 48 3.09 5.47 6.58
N SER A 49 1.81 5.82 6.50
CA SER A 49 1.10 6.36 7.66
C SER A 49 1.03 5.33 8.78
N PHE A 50 0.74 4.09 8.44
CA PHE A 50 0.72 3.02 9.44
C PHE A 50 2.09 2.81 10.07
N ARG A 51 3.13 2.80 9.23
CA ARG A 51 4.49 2.62 9.71
C ARG A 51 4.92 3.78 10.59
N GLY A 52 4.54 4.99 10.19
CA GLY A 52 4.86 6.17 10.96
C GLY A 52 4.32 6.09 12.36
N ARG A 53 3.09 5.63 12.49
CA ARG A 53 2.49 5.47 13.81
C ARG A 53 3.22 4.44 14.64
N ALA A 54 3.61 3.35 14.01
CA ALA A 54 4.30 2.29 14.72
C ALA A 54 5.67 2.73 15.18
N SER A 55 6.31 3.63 14.45
CA SER A 55 7.66 4.06 14.81
C SER A 55 7.68 5.24 15.75
N VAL A 56 6.60 5.96 15.89
CA VAL A 56 6.56 7.13 16.74
C VAL A 56 6.29 6.72 18.17
N GLU A 57 6.82 6.19 18.85
CA GLU A 57 6.52 5.74 20.17
C GLU A 57 6.85 6.67 21.26
#